data_70657722b2da23f15dcd6ab935d14496
#
_entry.id   70657722b2da23f15dcd6ab935d14496
#
_cell.length_a   1.000
_cell.length_b   1.000
_cell.length_c   1.000
_cell.angle_alpha   90.00
_cell.angle_beta   90.00
_cell.angle_gamma   90.00
#
_symmetry.space_group_name_H-M   'P 1'
#
loop_
_entity.id
_entity.type
_entity.pdbx_description
1 polymer ?
#
loop_
_entity_poly.entity_id
_entity_poly.type
_entity_poly.pdbx_seq_one_letter_code
_entity_poly.pdbx_strand_id
1 'polypeptide(L)'
;MPLVNRLPGTSDKGTLEVEFRRSIEENIQGLLSIYDYSVIETPVVEYSDLFLRKSGGELASRLYSFQDPSGKEVSLRPEFTSSCIRHFIENENDLEVPLRVQYSGPVFRYNPGIGYTEIYQIGAELIGSTSSESDSEILSIALEGSKHFGDESIECRVGHIGILSQILSRIGVSQRGQNFLISNLHLIGDTDQGESAVQDHAKAVGLILDEAGTDDLIKSIQDMEESDAFSLLSELFKDSLTDPLGNRSSDEILLRFISKYSRVEEYNAFTDGISILNKLVETNGEYSDAIRNLRALLSSNGIEETILQPLVDIIESLKARIPEARITVDLGLVRGIAYYTGMVFEISSRVGGNPGMVICGGGRYDGLVKALGGNEDVPALGFAYSMADLSW
;
A
#
# COMPACT_ATOMS: atom_id res chain seq x y z
N MET A 1 42.33 9.23 -20.74
CA MET A 1 41.42 9.19 -19.58
C MET A 1 40.41 8.09 -19.83
N PRO A 2 40.01 7.29 -18.84
CA PRO A 2 38.91 6.35 -19.04
C PRO A 2 37.63 7.10 -19.35
N LEU A 3 36.75 6.46 -20.15
CA LEU A 3 35.43 7.01 -20.48
C LEU A 3 34.61 7.13 -19.20
N VAL A 4 33.93 8.25 -19.00
CA VAL A 4 32.96 8.42 -17.92
C VAL A 4 31.65 7.75 -18.37
N ASN A 5 31.30 6.66 -17.72
CA ASN A 5 30.08 5.91 -18.03
C ASN A 5 28.88 6.48 -17.29
N ARG A 6 27.67 6.20 -17.79
CA ARG A 6 26.41 6.44 -17.10
C ARG A 6 26.29 5.54 -15.86
N LEU A 7 25.45 5.94 -14.93
CA LEU A 7 25.06 5.07 -13.81
C LEU A 7 24.36 3.80 -14.33
N PRO A 8 24.61 2.61 -13.75
CA PRO A 8 23.88 1.41 -14.08
C PRO A 8 22.37 1.63 -13.89
N GLY A 9 21.57 1.15 -14.85
CA GLY A 9 20.10 1.30 -14.82
C GLY A 9 19.55 2.61 -15.39
N THR A 10 20.43 3.58 -15.77
CA THR A 10 20.00 4.82 -16.45
C THR A 10 20.20 4.73 -17.96
N SER A 11 19.38 5.45 -18.73
CA SER A 11 19.49 5.52 -20.20
C SER A 11 19.22 6.94 -20.71
N ASP A 12 19.93 7.32 -21.78
CA ASP A 12 19.57 8.52 -22.53
C ASP A 12 18.34 8.20 -23.39
N LYS A 13 17.41 9.13 -23.49
CA LYS A 13 16.22 9.00 -24.32
C LYS A 13 16.42 9.76 -25.63
N GLY A 14 16.20 9.08 -26.76
CA GLY A 14 16.29 9.67 -28.09
C GLY A 14 15.07 10.56 -28.41
N THR A 15 15.16 11.30 -29.54
CA THR A 15 14.10 12.24 -29.93
C THR A 15 12.73 11.57 -30.04
N LEU A 16 12.64 10.41 -30.69
CA LEU A 16 11.37 9.70 -30.87
C LEU A 16 10.73 9.28 -29.53
N GLU A 17 11.52 8.80 -28.58
CA GLU A 17 11.04 8.43 -27.25
C GLU A 17 10.52 9.65 -26.48
N VAL A 18 11.22 10.80 -26.60
CA VAL A 18 10.81 12.04 -25.96
C VAL A 18 9.53 12.59 -26.57
N GLU A 19 9.41 12.60 -27.92
CA GLU A 19 8.21 13.06 -28.62
C GLU A 19 7.00 12.18 -28.29
N PHE A 20 7.16 10.87 -28.27
CA PHE A 20 6.11 9.94 -27.89
C PHE A 20 5.64 10.16 -26.44
N ARG A 21 6.58 10.24 -25.49
CA ARG A 21 6.26 10.54 -24.09
C ARG A 21 5.47 11.84 -23.96
N ARG A 22 5.88 12.90 -24.65
CA ARG A 22 5.17 14.19 -24.63
C ARG A 22 3.77 14.08 -25.19
N SER A 23 3.57 13.33 -26.27
CA SER A 23 2.24 13.11 -26.82
C SER A 23 1.30 12.41 -25.85
N ILE A 24 1.78 11.38 -25.13
CA ILE A 24 1.00 10.71 -24.08
C ILE A 24 0.70 11.68 -22.94
N GLU A 25 1.71 12.45 -22.50
CA GLU A 25 1.57 13.42 -21.42
C GLU A 25 0.50 14.48 -21.75
N GLU A 26 0.54 15.07 -22.94
CA GLU A 26 -0.42 16.06 -23.40
C GLU A 26 -1.84 15.49 -23.46
N ASN A 27 -2.02 14.26 -23.96
CA ASN A 27 -3.30 13.61 -24.04
C ASN A 27 -3.89 13.32 -22.65
N ILE A 28 -3.07 12.79 -21.70
CA ILE A 28 -3.51 12.49 -20.34
C ILE A 28 -3.81 13.76 -19.57
N GLN A 29 -2.97 14.79 -19.66
CA GLN A 29 -3.21 16.09 -19.04
C GLN A 29 -4.49 16.74 -19.58
N GLY A 30 -4.73 16.64 -20.88
CA GLY A 30 -5.97 17.10 -21.50
C GLY A 30 -7.19 16.37 -20.97
N LEU A 31 -7.12 15.04 -20.84
CA LEU A 31 -8.18 14.23 -20.24
C LEU A 31 -8.43 14.65 -18.78
N LEU A 32 -7.40 14.74 -17.95
CA LEU A 32 -7.50 15.14 -16.55
C LEU A 32 -8.09 16.55 -16.38
N SER A 33 -7.76 17.48 -17.30
CA SER A 33 -8.33 18.83 -17.29
C SER A 33 -9.83 18.87 -17.56
N ILE A 34 -10.39 17.91 -18.32
CA ILE A 34 -11.84 17.78 -18.52
C ILE A 34 -12.57 17.43 -17.20
N TYR A 35 -11.87 16.75 -16.28
CA TYR A 35 -12.36 16.39 -14.95
C TYR A 35 -11.93 17.40 -13.85
N ASP A 36 -11.52 18.60 -14.25
CA ASP A 36 -11.13 19.70 -13.36
C ASP A 36 -9.88 19.42 -12.50
N TYR A 37 -8.97 18.56 -12.95
CA TYR A 37 -7.69 18.36 -12.27
C TYR A 37 -6.70 19.47 -12.66
N SER A 38 -6.27 20.25 -11.68
CA SER A 38 -5.31 21.33 -11.83
C SER A 38 -3.87 20.82 -11.80
N VAL A 39 -3.02 21.34 -12.68
CA VAL A 39 -1.59 20.96 -12.71
C VAL A 39 -0.86 21.51 -11.49
N ILE A 40 -0.08 20.65 -10.83
CA ILE A 40 0.86 21.07 -9.80
C ILE A 40 2.28 20.55 -10.11
N GLU A 41 3.28 21.29 -9.70
CA GLU A 41 4.68 20.87 -9.70
C GLU A 41 5.17 20.78 -8.25
N THR A 42 5.73 19.64 -7.88
CA THR A 42 6.33 19.43 -6.55
C THR A 42 7.86 19.31 -6.68
N PRO A 43 8.62 19.64 -5.63
CA PRO A 43 10.07 19.51 -5.65
C PRO A 43 10.54 18.09 -5.98
N VAL A 44 11.66 18.00 -6.70
CA VAL A 44 12.33 16.72 -7.00
C VAL A 44 13.06 16.18 -5.77
N VAL A 45 13.57 17.09 -4.92
CA VAL A 45 14.28 16.77 -3.68
C VAL A 45 13.41 17.19 -2.51
N GLU A 46 13.15 16.24 -1.61
CA GLU A 46 12.34 16.42 -0.40
C GLU A 46 13.09 15.88 0.82
N TYR A 47 12.63 16.17 2.02
CA TYR A 47 13.10 15.47 3.21
C TYR A 47 12.77 13.97 3.13
N SER A 48 13.74 13.12 3.45
CA SER A 48 13.55 11.66 3.40
C SER A 48 12.39 11.18 4.29
N ASP A 49 12.16 11.85 5.42
CA ASP A 49 11.07 11.58 6.35
C ASP A 49 9.68 11.63 5.70
N LEU A 50 9.47 12.48 4.69
CA LEU A 50 8.22 12.55 3.94
C LEU A 50 7.83 11.19 3.34
N PHE A 51 8.80 10.45 2.84
CA PHE A 51 8.56 9.16 2.19
C PHE A 51 8.67 7.96 3.13
N LEU A 52 9.32 8.12 4.31
CA LEU A 52 9.55 7.03 5.25
C LEU A 52 8.38 6.79 6.22
N ARG A 53 7.58 7.80 6.51
CA ARG A 53 6.54 7.73 7.57
C ARG A 53 5.48 6.64 7.35
N LYS A 54 5.10 6.32 6.13
CA LYS A 54 4.02 5.34 5.87
C LYS A 54 4.27 4.42 4.67
N SER A 55 5.44 4.47 4.07
CA SER A 55 5.71 3.73 2.81
C SER A 55 6.11 2.27 2.99
N GLY A 56 6.29 1.79 4.23
CA GLY A 56 6.77 0.44 4.49
C GLY A 56 8.26 0.25 4.19
N GLY A 57 8.81 -0.90 4.60
CA GLY A 57 10.23 -1.21 4.46
C GLY A 57 10.72 -1.33 3.02
N GLU A 58 9.84 -1.69 2.09
CA GLU A 58 10.20 -1.87 0.69
C GLU A 58 10.60 -0.55 0.02
N LEU A 59 9.78 0.50 0.15
CA LEU A 59 10.13 1.80 -0.42
C LEU A 59 11.34 2.42 0.26
N ALA A 60 11.47 2.24 1.58
CA ALA A 60 12.63 2.71 2.33
C ALA A 60 13.96 2.13 1.78
N SER A 61 13.97 0.85 1.40
CA SER A 61 15.14 0.19 0.82
C SER A 61 15.48 0.65 -0.60
N ARG A 62 14.53 1.30 -1.28
CA ARG A 62 14.67 1.79 -2.67
C ARG A 62 14.85 3.29 -2.77
N LEU A 63 14.91 4.00 -1.63
CA LEU A 63 14.99 5.45 -1.60
C LEU A 63 16.40 5.94 -1.90
N TYR A 64 16.51 6.95 -2.76
CA TYR A 64 17.74 7.70 -3.00
C TYR A 64 17.94 8.76 -1.94
N SER A 65 18.51 8.41 -0.80
CA SER A 65 18.80 9.33 0.30
C SER A 65 20.24 9.80 0.29
N PHE A 66 20.44 11.07 0.64
CA PHE A 66 21.75 11.68 0.81
C PHE A 66 21.65 12.86 1.78
N GLN A 67 22.80 13.30 2.29
CA GLN A 67 22.87 14.51 3.10
C GLN A 67 23.07 15.73 2.20
N ASP A 68 22.25 16.76 2.40
CA ASP A 68 22.42 18.04 1.75
C ASP A 68 23.64 18.80 2.33
N PRO A 69 24.09 19.91 1.72
CA PRO A 69 25.21 20.70 2.26
C PRO A 69 25.00 21.25 3.68
N SER A 70 23.77 21.28 4.19
CA SER A 70 23.45 21.67 5.57
C SER A 70 23.43 20.51 6.55
N GLY A 71 23.68 19.27 6.09
CA GLY A 71 23.68 18.05 6.89
C GLY A 71 22.30 17.44 7.10
N LYS A 72 21.26 17.90 6.40
CA LYS A 72 19.91 17.32 6.50
C LYS A 72 19.77 16.13 5.56
N GLU A 73 19.03 15.12 6.03
CA GLU A 73 18.75 13.94 5.23
C GLU A 73 17.61 14.22 4.25
N VAL A 74 17.93 14.18 2.98
CA VAL A 74 17.03 14.43 1.86
C VAL A 74 17.07 13.27 0.87
N SER A 75 16.06 13.17 0.01
CA SER A 75 16.00 12.15 -1.04
C SER A 75 15.41 12.70 -2.32
N LEU A 76 15.74 12.06 -3.43
CA LEU A 76 14.97 12.19 -4.64
C LEU A 76 13.59 11.57 -4.44
N ARG A 77 12.55 12.22 -4.96
CA ARG A 77 11.17 11.72 -4.84
C ARG A 77 11.02 10.35 -5.52
N PRO A 78 10.57 9.31 -4.80
CA PRO A 78 10.30 7.98 -5.37
C PRO A 78 8.91 7.88 -6.00
N GLU A 79 8.02 8.84 -5.70
CA GLU A 79 6.64 8.96 -6.16
C GLU A 79 6.13 10.39 -5.89
N PHE A 80 4.94 10.72 -6.41
CA PHE A 80 4.37 12.07 -6.26
C PHE A 80 3.35 12.20 -5.13
N THR A 81 2.68 11.14 -4.76
CA THR A 81 1.54 11.14 -3.82
C THR A 81 1.89 11.82 -2.51
N SER A 82 3.01 11.45 -1.88
CA SER A 82 3.43 12.06 -0.61
C SER A 82 3.72 13.56 -0.75
N SER A 83 4.29 13.99 -1.88
CA SER A 83 4.53 15.42 -2.14
C SER A 83 3.23 16.19 -2.38
N CYS A 84 2.23 15.59 -3.05
CA CYS A 84 0.90 16.17 -3.22
C CYS A 84 0.17 16.30 -1.88
N ILE A 85 0.25 15.29 -1.02
CA ILE A 85 -0.34 15.33 0.32
C ILE A 85 0.35 16.40 1.19
N ARG A 86 1.69 16.51 1.15
CA ARG A 86 2.40 17.58 1.85
C ARG A 86 1.93 18.95 1.37
N HIS A 87 1.80 19.15 0.05
CA HIS A 87 1.28 20.40 -0.52
C HIS A 87 -0.14 20.71 0.01
N PHE A 88 -1.00 19.70 0.08
CA PHE A 88 -2.34 19.85 0.67
C PHE A 88 -2.25 20.29 2.15
N ILE A 89 -1.46 19.60 2.97
CA ILE A 89 -1.31 19.90 4.40
C ILE A 89 -0.78 21.33 4.64
N GLU A 90 0.21 21.76 3.86
CA GLU A 90 0.79 23.11 3.98
C GLU A 90 -0.20 24.23 3.61
N ASN A 91 -1.23 23.93 2.82
CA ASN A 91 -2.21 24.90 2.29
C ASN A 91 -3.66 24.54 2.67
N GLU A 92 -3.88 23.66 3.65
CA GLU A 92 -5.21 23.10 3.98
C GLU A 92 -6.29 24.17 4.29
N ASN A 93 -5.87 25.35 4.79
CA ASN A 93 -6.78 26.45 5.08
C ASN A 93 -7.21 27.25 3.85
N ASP A 94 -6.46 27.16 2.77
CA ASP A 94 -6.66 27.96 1.55
C ASP A 94 -7.21 27.11 0.38
N LEU A 95 -7.19 25.78 0.51
CA LEU A 95 -7.62 24.86 -0.54
C LEU A 95 -9.05 24.37 -0.29
N GLU A 96 -9.88 24.39 -1.33
CA GLU A 96 -11.19 23.78 -1.30
C GLU A 96 -11.09 22.26 -1.49
N VAL A 97 -11.90 21.51 -0.75
CA VAL A 97 -12.02 20.05 -0.91
C VAL A 97 -13.38 19.71 -1.56
N PRO A 98 -13.42 18.69 -2.43
CA PRO A 98 -12.32 17.81 -2.82
C PRO A 98 -11.31 18.52 -3.74
N LEU A 99 -10.03 18.45 -3.37
CA LEU A 99 -8.92 18.95 -4.18
C LEU A 99 -8.59 17.95 -5.28
N ARG A 100 -8.53 18.41 -6.53
CA ARG A 100 -8.12 17.64 -7.71
C ARG A 100 -6.82 18.18 -8.27
N VAL A 101 -5.76 17.38 -8.23
CA VAL A 101 -4.44 17.76 -8.76
C VAL A 101 -3.90 16.69 -9.70
N GLN A 102 -3.19 17.14 -10.73
CA GLN A 102 -2.46 16.31 -11.67
C GLN A 102 -1.00 16.71 -11.72
N TYR A 103 -0.15 15.76 -12.04
CA TYR A 103 1.29 15.96 -12.12
C TYR A 103 1.92 15.12 -13.22
N SER A 104 3.12 15.55 -13.66
CA SER A 104 3.99 14.74 -14.50
C SER A 104 5.46 14.98 -14.15
N GLY A 105 6.31 14.01 -14.39
CA GLY A 105 7.75 14.15 -14.18
C GLY A 105 8.47 12.87 -13.75
N PRO A 106 9.79 12.96 -13.56
CA PRO A 106 10.60 11.83 -13.15
C PRO A 106 10.45 11.53 -11.67
N VAL A 107 10.47 10.23 -11.35
CA VAL A 107 10.63 9.67 -10.00
C VAL A 107 11.83 8.71 -10.00
N PHE A 108 12.43 8.50 -8.85
CA PHE A 108 13.72 7.84 -8.74
C PHE A 108 13.66 6.71 -7.71
N ARG A 109 14.01 5.48 -8.14
CA ARG A 109 14.03 4.31 -7.26
C ARG A 109 15.30 3.52 -7.48
N TYR A 110 15.87 3.00 -6.41
CA TYR A 110 16.94 2.00 -6.49
C TYR A 110 16.31 0.61 -6.62
N ASN A 111 16.74 -0.15 -7.60
CA ASN A 111 16.29 -1.52 -7.77
C ASN A 111 17.52 -2.47 -7.59
N PRO A 112 17.54 -3.29 -6.52
CA PRO A 112 18.59 -4.29 -6.36
C PRO A 112 18.64 -5.20 -7.59
N GLY A 113 19.80 -5.26 -8.26
CA GLY A 113 20.01 -6.07 -9.48
C GLY A 113 19.96 -5.29 -10.79
N ILE A 114 19.22 -4.19 -10.88
CA ILE A 114 19.20 -3.29 -12.06
C ILE A 114 20.03 -2.03 -11.80
N GLY A 115 20.03 -1.55 -10.55
CA GLY A 115 20.68 -0.32 -10.13
C GLY A 115 19.69 0.85 -10.04
N TYR A 116 20.12 2.00 -10.51
CA TYR A 116 19.37 3.25 -10.44
C TYR A 116 18.29 3.30 -11.53
N THR A 117 17.05 3.58 -11.15
CA THR A 117 15.95 3.67 -12.09
C THR A 117 15.30 5.04 -12.02
N GLU A 118 15.24 5.72 -13.16
CA GLU A 118 14.45 6.91 -13.38
C GLU A 118 13.20 6.50 -14.16
N ILE A 119 12.04 6.79 -13.59
CA ILE A 119 10.73 6.45 -14.15
C ILE A 119 9.98 7.75 -14.38
N TYR A 120 9.47 7.98 -15.57
CA TYR A 120 8.58 9.12 -15.81
C TYR A 120 7.16 8.73 -15.42
N GLN A 121 6.54 9.50 -14.54
CA GLN A 121 5.17 9.31 -14.09
C GLN A 121 4.27 10.44 -14.57
N ILE A 122 3.02 10.11 -14.87
CA ILE A 122 1.92 11.03 -15.11
C ILE A 122 0.78 10.54 -14.23
N GLY A 123 0.20 11.38 -13.38
CA GLY A 123 -0.82 10.92 -12.45
C GLY A 123 -1.70 12.02 -11.91
N ALA A 124 -2.63 11.62 -11.07
CA ALA A 124 -3.60 12.50 -10.43
C ALA A 124 -3.95 12.02 -9.02
N GLU A 125 -4.22 12.98 -8.15
CA GLU A 125 -4.69 12.75 -6.78
C GLU A 125 -6.00 13.51 -6.54
N LEU A 126 -6.95 12.85 -5.90
CA LEU A 126 -8.22 13.39 -5.42
C LEU A 126 -8.23 13.33 -3.89
N ILE A 127 -8.21 14.47 -3.24
CA ILE A 127 -8.07 14.59 -1.79
C ILE A 127 -9.36 15.18 -1.21
N GLY A 128 -9.95 14.54 -0.20
CA GLY A 128 -11.13 15.04 0.51
C GLY A 128 -12.46 14.41 0.06
N SER A 129 -12.44 13.22 -0.59
CA SER A 129 -13.66 12.51 -0.96
C SER A 129 -13.71 11.09 -0.43
N THR A 130 -14.84 10.74 0.25
CA THR A 130 -15.14 9.38 0.76
C THR A 130 -16.05 8.57 -0.16
N SER A 131 -16.54 9.18 -1.25
CA SER A 131 -17.54 8.59 -2.13
C SER A 131 -16.97 7.45 -2.98
N SER A 132 -17.70 6.34 -3.11
CA SER A 132 -17.39 5.26 -4.06
C SER A 132 -17.48 5.73 -5.52
N GLU A 133 -18.22 6.81 -5.78
CA GLU A 133 -18.25 7.46 -7.10
C GLU A 133 -16.87 8.06 -7.43
N SER A 134 -16.14 8.58 -6.44
CA SER A 134 -14.77 9.06 -6.63
C SER A 134 -13.81 7.93 -6.93
N ASP A 135 -13.97 6.76 -6.32
CA ASP A 135 -13.18 5.58 -6.65
C ASP A 135 -13.40 5.16 -8.11
N SER A 136 -14.65 5.12 -8.56
CA SER A 136 -14.97 4.80 -9.95
C SER A 136 -14.58 5.91 -10.94
N GLU A 137 -14.60 7.19 -10.54
CA GLU A 137 -14.09 8.31 -11.33
C GLU A 137 -12.60 8.13 -11.61
N ILE A 138 -11.79 7.96 -10.58
CA ILE A 138 -10.34 7.76 -10.68
C ILE A 138 -10.01 6.54 -11.57
N LEU A 139 -10.69 5.43 -11.35
CA LEU A 139 -10.49 4.22 -12.12
C LEU A 139 -10.91 4.39 -13.59
N SER A 140 -12.01 5.11 -13.86
CA SER A 140 -12.46 5.42 -15.22
C SER A 140 -11.44 6.27 -15.98
N ILE A 141 -10.95 7.34 -15.35
CA ILE A 141 -9.94 8.23 -15.95
C ILE A 141 -8.65 7.45 -16.24
N ALA A 142 -8.23 6.60 -15.29
CA ALA A 142 -7.05 5.76 -15.46
C ALA A 142 -7.19 4.77 -16.62
N LEU A 143 -8.38 4.19 -16.83
CA LEU A 143 -8.66 3.31 -17.98
C LEU A 143 -8.73 4.08 -19.30
N GLU A 144 -9.39 5.23 -19.32
CA GLU A 144 -9.47 6.06 -20.53
C GLU A 144 -8.08 6.54 -20.97
N GLY A 145 -7.28 7.04 -20.06
CA GLY A 145 -5.92 7.50 -20.36
C GLY A 145 -4.99 6.37 -20.80
N SER A 146 -5.22 5.14 -20.32
CA SER A 146 -4.44 3.96 -20.73
C SER A 146 -4.52 3.69 -22.24
N LYS A 147 -5.60 4.08 -22.90
CA LYS A 147 -5.79 3.93 -24.36
C LYS A 147 -4.74 4.71 -25.19
N HIS A 148 -4.13 5.75 -24.59
CA HIS A 148 -3.09 6.53 -25.27
C HIS A 148 -1.72 5.84 -25.31
N PHE A 149 -1.56 4.69 -24.63
CA PHE A 149 -0.34 3.88 -24.68
C PHE A 149 -0.25 2.94 -25.89
N GLY A 150 -1.25 2.97 -26.79
CA GLY A 150 -1.17 2.37 -28.12
C GLY A 150 -1.60 0.92 -28.21
N ASP A 151 -2.26 0.35 -27.21
CA ASP A 151 -2.80 -1.02 -27.28
C ASP A 151 -4.31 -1.06 -27.02
N GLU A 152 -5.01 -1.95 -27.77
CA GLU A 152 -6.44 -2.19 -27.59
C GLU A 152 -6.75 -3.23 -26.50
N SER A 153 -5.74 -3.99 -26.04
CA SER A 153 -5.91 -5.04 -25.03
C SER A 153 -5.53 -4.58 -23.63
N ILE A 154 -6.35 -3.69 -23.07
CA ILE A 154 -6.18 -3.19 -21.69
C ILE A 154 -6.93 -4.13 -20.73
N GLU A 155 -6.23 -4.58 -19.70
CA GLU A 155 -6.79 -5.37 -18.60
C GLU A 155 -6.67 -4.59 -17.29
N CYS A 156 -7.76 -4.54 -16.53
CA CYS A 156 -7.81 -3.90 -15.22
C CYS A 156 -8.00 -4.95 -14.13
N ARG A 157 -7.03 -5.04 -13.22
CA ARG A 157 -7.15 -5.82 -11.97
C ARG A 157 -7.53 -4.88 -10.84
N VAL A 158 -8.57 -5.26 -10.09
CA VAL A 158 -9.09 -4.46 -8.98
C VAL A 158 -9.16 -5.31 -7.72
N GLY A 159 -8.55 -4.81 -6.65
CA GLY A 159 -8.62 -5.37 -5.31
C GLY A 159 -9.19 -4.36 -4.31
N HIS A 160 -9.31 -4.76 -3.05
CA HIS A 160 -9.82 -3.86 -2.01
C HIS A 160 -9.25 -4.21 -0.63
N ILE A 161 -8.27 -3.46 -0.17
CA ILE A 161 -7.57 -3.70 1.11
C ILE A 161 -8.52 -3.64 2.31
N GLY A 162 -9.45 -2.68 2.31
CA GLY A 162 -10.43 -2.52 3.40
C GLY A 162 -11.33 -3.75 3.59
N ILE A 163 -11.63 -4.52 2.53
CA ILE A 163 -12.38 -5.78 2.63
C ILE A 163 -11.55 -6.82 3.39
N LEU A 164 -10.27 -6.96 3.06
CA LEU A 164 -9.36 -7.88 3.75
C LEU A 164 -9.23 -7.52 5.24
N SER A 165 -9.06 -6.24 5.55
CA SER A 165 -8.99 -5.75 6.94
C SER A 165 -10.27 -6.05 7.71
N GLN A 166 -11.45 -5.85 7.11
CA GLN A 166 -12.72 -6.13 7.74
C GLN A 166 -12.91 -7.63 7.98
N ILE A 167 -12.55 -8.50 7.03
CA ILE A 167 -12.60 -9.96 7.19
C ILE A 167 -11.71 -10.41 8.35
N LEU A 168 -10.45 -9.95 8.37
CA LEU A 168 -9.49 -10.27 9.42
C LEU A 168 -9.95 -9.77 10.81
N SER A 169 -10.55 -8.57 10.86
CA SER A 169 -11.14 -8.04 12.10
C SER A 169 -12.28 -8.90 12.63
N ARG A 170 -13.13 -9.44 11.74
CA ARG A 170 -14.23 -10.36 12.14
C ARG A 170 -13.73 -11.69 12.71
N ILE A 171 -12.55 -12.14 12.30
CA ILE A 171 -11.89 -13.36 12.81
C ILE A 171 -11.18 -13.09 14.15
N GLY A 172 -11.02 -11.82 14.55
CA GLY A 172 -10.37 -11.43 15.79
C GLY A 172 -8.89 -11.07 15.65
N VAL A 173 -8.39 -10.91 14.43
CA VAL A 173 -7.00 -10.44 14.18
C VAL A 173 -6.90 -8.96 14.50
N SER A 174 -5.93 -8.55 15.33
CA SER A 174 -5.71 -7.16 15.68
C SER A 174 -5.28 -6.32 14.47
N GLN A 175 -5.39 -4.99 14.57
CA GLN A 175 -4.93 -4.08 13.51
C GLN A 175 -3.45 -4.30 13.14
N ARG A 176 -2.60 -4.64 14.10
CA ARG A 176 -1.18 -4.95 13.85
C ARG A 176 -1.02 -6.25 13.07
N GLY A 177 -1.77 -7.29 13.44
CA GLY A 177 -1.82 -8.56 12.73
C GLY A 177 -2.37 -8.39 11.30
N GLN A 178 -3.45 -7.63 11.13
CA GLN A 178 -4.01 -7.30 9.82
C GLN A 178 -2.98 -6.64 8.91
N ASN A 179 -2.32 -5.58 9.40
CA ASN A 179 -1.29 -4.88 8.63
C ASN A 179 -0.14 -5.82 8.25
N PHE A 180 0.29 -6.68 9.17
CA PHE A 180 1.34 -7.67 8.90
C PHE A 180 0.90 -8.68 7.82
N LEU A 181 -0.29 -9.28 7.96
CA LEU A 181 -0.81 -10.26 7.01
C LEU A 181 -1.00 -9.67 5.62
N ILE A 182 -1.60 -8.48 5.52
CA ILE A 182 -1.81 -7.78 4.25
C ILE A 182 -0.48 -7.42 3.59
N SER A 183 0.51 -6.95 4.35
CA SER A 183 1.85 -6.65 3.79
C SER A 183 2.60 -7.87 3.28
N ASN A 184 2.30 -9.05 3.82
CA ASN A 184 2.90 -10.32 3.43
C ASN A 184 1.99 -11.18 2.52
N LEU A 185 0.91 -10.61 1.99
CA LEU A 185 -0.10 -11.34 1.21
C LEU A 185 0.51 -11.99 -0.05
N HIS A 186 1.52 -11.36 -0.65
CA HIS A 186 2.27 -11.89 -1.79
C HIS A 186 2.99 -13.22 -1.48
N LEU A 187 3.33 -13.48 -0.23
CA LEU A 187 3.92 -14.76 0.19
C LEU A 187 2.85 -15.85 0.35
N ILE A 188 1.63 -15.47 0.77
CA ILE A 188 0.53 -16.41 1.03
C ILE A 188 0.11 -17.12 -0.25
N GLY A 189 0.01 -16.40 -1.38
CA GLY A 189 -0.48 -16.93 -2.66
C GLY A 189 0.56 -17.61 -3.55
N ASP A 190 1.85 -17.59 -3.19
CA ASP A 190 2.92 -17.92 -4.15
C ASP A 190 3.44 -19.38 -4.08
N THR A 191 3.24 -20.11 -2.98
CA THR A 191 3.74 -21.51 -2.84
C THR A 191 2.99 -22.30 -1.77
N ASP A 192 3.06 -23.65 -1.87
CA ASP A 192 2.63 -24.60 -0.82
C ASP A 192 3.27 -24.33 0.57
N GLN A 193 4.34 -23.51 0.62
CA GLN A 193 5.05 -23.12 1.85
C GLN A 193 4.78 -21.67 2.28
N GLY A 194 3.96 -20.92 1.54
CA GLY A 194 3.71 -19.51 1.81
C GLY A 194 3.11 -19.25 3.18
N GLU A 195 2.15 -20.06 3.60
CA GLU A 195 1.53 -19.97 4.93
C GLU A 195 2.57 -20.18 6.05
N SER A 196 3.42 -21.20 5.92
CA SER A 196 4.50 -21.46 6.89
C SER A 196 5.52 -20.33 6.93
N ALA A 197 5.91 -19.80 5.78
CA ALA A 197 6.84 -18.68 5.71
C ALA A 197 6.32 -17.42 6.40
N VAL A 198 5.02 -17.12 6.26
CA VAL A 198 4.37 -15.98 6.93
C VAL A 198 4.28 -16.21 8.44
N GLN A 199 3.97 -17.45 8.89
CA GLN A 199 3.97 -17.80 10.31
C GLN A 199 5.37 -17.67 10.92
N ASP A 200 6.40 -18.18 10.25
CA ASP A 200 7.78 -18.11 10.73
C ASP A 200 8.28 -16.66 10.80
N HIS A 201 7.91 -15.83 9.82
CA HIS A 201 8.18 -14.40 9.86
C HIS A 201 7.45 -13.71 11.02
N ALA A 202 6.17 -14.03 11.26
CA ALA A 202 5.40 -13.49 12.38
C ALA A 202 6.01 -13.87 13.75
N LYS A 203 6.50 -15.11 13.90
CA LYS A 203 7.25 -15.55 15.08
C LYS A 203 8.57 -14.78 15.24
N ALA A 204 9.33 -14.63 14.16
CA ALA A 204 10.61 -13.93 14.19
C ALA A 204 10.47 -12.45 14.63
N VAL A 205 9.37 -11.78 14.24
CA VAL A 205 9.10 -10.39 14.66
C VAL A 205 8.32 -10.29 15.97
N GLY A 206 8.02 -11.43 16.62
CA GLY A 206 7.33 -11.50 17.91
C GLY A 206 5.86 -11.05 17.83
N LEU A 207 5.22 -11.31 16.70
CA LEU A 207 3.79 -11.05 16.50
C LEU A 207 2.92 -12.20 17.04
N ILE A 208 3.38 -13.42 16.85
CA ILE A 208 2.77 -14.65 17.42
C ILE A 208 3.83 -15.44 18.21
N LEU A 209 3.38 -16.26 19.12
CA LEU A 209 4.22 -17.22 19.85
C LEU A 209 3.94 -18.64 19.34
N ASP A 210 4.85 -19.58 19.61
CA ASP A 210 4.58 -20.99 19.35
C ASP A 210 3.42 -21.49 20.22
N GLU A 211 2.62 -22.40 19.68
CA GLU A 211 1.44 -22.99 20.36
C GLU A 211 1.77 -23.56 21.75
N ALA A 212 3.01 -24.06 21.92
CA ALA A 212 3.53 -24.57 23.19
C ALA A 212 4.05 -23.52 24.17
N GLY A 213 4.14 -22.24 23.74
CA GLY A 213 4.77 -21.15 24.52
C GLY A 213 3.78 -20.18 25.19
N THR A 214 2.49 -20.42 25.09
CA THR A 214 1.49 -19.63 25.82
C THR A 214 1.34 -20.17 27.24
N ASP A 215 2.28 -19.76 28.10
CA ASP A 215 2.18 -19.96 29.55
C ASP A 215 0.88 -19.29 30.05
N ASP A 216 0.18 -19.92 30.98
CA ASP A 216 -1.06 -19.38 31.57
C ASP A 216 -0.88 -17.96 32.12
N LEU A 217 0.34 -17.62 32.53
CA LEU A 217 0.74 -16.27 32.94
C LEU A 217 0.64 -15.25 31.78
N ILE A 218 1.09 -15.62 30.58
CA ILE A 218 1.04 -14.72 29.40
C ILE A 218 -0.40 -14.48 28.97
N LYS A 219 -1.25 -15.50 28.98
CA LYS A 219 -2.70 -15.36 28.72
C LYS A 219 -3.35 -14.43 29.73
N SER A 220 -3.01 -14.59 31.02
CA SER A 220 -3.56 -13.74 32.08
C SER A 220 -3.16 -12.26 31.89
N ILE A 221 -1.95 -11.98 31.43
CA ILE A 221 -1.45 -10.63 31.17
C ILE A 221 -2.12 -9.98 29.95
N GLN A 222 -2.43 -10.77 28.92
CA GLN A 222 -3.10 -10.28 27.71
C GLN A 222 -4.50 -9.74 27.98
N ASP A 223 -5.21 -10.30 28.94
CA ASP A 223 -6.58 -9.91 29.33
C ASP A 223 -6.63 -8.79 30.38
N MET A 224 -5.47 -8.34 30.89
CA MET A 224 -5.37 -7.33 31.95
C MET A 224 -5.06 -5.94 31.38
N GLU A 225 -5.54 -4.91 32.08
CA GLU A 225 -5.04 -3.55 31.91
C GLU A 225 -3.54 -3.45 32.26
N GLU A 226 -2.78 -2.60 31.58
CA GLU A 226 -1.32 -2.49 31.73
C GLU A 226 -0.88 -2.25 33.18
N SER A 227 -1.66 -1.46 33.96
CA SER A 227 -1.45 -1.19 35.37
C SER A 227 -1.60 -2.41 36.25
N ASP A 228 -2.58 -3.26 35.96
CA ASP A 228 -2.89 -4.46 36.73
C ASP A 228 -1.86 -5.56 36.43
N ALA A 229 -1.51 -5.72 35.15
CA ALA A 229 -0.44 -6.60 34.71
C ALA A 229 0.91 -6.20 35.33
N PHE A 230 1.21 -4.90 35.41
CA PHE A 230 2.42 -4.41 36.06
C PHE A 230 2.43 -4.71 37.57
N SER A 231 1.32 -4.50 38.25
CA SER A 231 1.17 -4.78 39.68
C SER A 231 1.36 -6.26 39.99
N LEU A 232 0.72 -7.13 39.19
CA LEU A 232 0.84 -8.60 39.32
C LEU A 232 2.28 -9.06 39.10
N LEU A 233 2.92 -8.63 38.01
CA LEU A 233 4.29 -9.01 37.69
C LEU A 233 5.31 -8.47 38.69
N SER A 234 5.11 -7.25 39.17
CA SER A 234 5.97 -6.64 40.19
C SER A 234 5.94 -7.45 41.51
N GLU A 235 4.77 -8.01 41.85
CA GLU A 235 4.63 -8.84 43.06
C GLU A 235 5.23 -10.25 42.86
N LEU A 236 5.00 -10.86 41.69
CA LEU A 236 5.54 -12.20 41.36
C LEU A 236 7.07 -12.22 41.21
N PHE A 237 7.67 -11.16 40.73
CA PHE A 237 9.11 -11.07 40.47
C PHE A 237 9.86 -10.23 41.50
N LYS A 238 9.21 -9.79 42.59
CA LYS A 238 9.76 -8.92 43.65
C LYS A 238 11.10 -9.43 44.21
N ASP A 239 11.23 -10.75 44.38
CA ASP A 239 12.43 -11.35 44.91
C ASP A 239 13.48 -11.73 43.83
N SER A 240 13.07 -11.76 42.56
CA SER A 240 13.93 -12.18 41.45
C SER A 240 14.58 -10.98 40.73
N LEU A 241 14.04 -9.77 40.88
CA LEU A 241 14.50 -8.56 40.20
C LEU A 241 15.23 -7.60 41.13
N THR A 242 15.80 -8.10 42.23
CA THR A 242 16.49 -7.28 43.25
C THR A 242 17.84 -6.75 42.80
N ASP A 243 18.47 -7.34 41.79
CA ASP A 243 19.73 -6.85 41.21
C ASP A 243 19.51 -6.19 39.85
N PRO A 244 20.04 -4.97 39.61
CA PRO A 244 19.91 -4.32 38.31
C PRO A 244 20.67 -5.13 37.26
N LEU A 245 19.94 -5.74 36.31
CA LEU A 245 20.47 -6.40 35.12
C LEU A 245 21.01 -5.35 34.13
N GLY A 246 22.20 -4.85 34.38
CA GLY A 246 22.83 -3.80 33.58
C GLY A 246 22.32 -2.39 33.90
N ASN A 247 22.17 -1.52 32.90
CA ASN A 247 21.76 -0.11 33.07
C ASN A 247 20.23 0.11 33.13
N ARG A 248 19.39 -0.92 33.33
CA ARG A 248 17.92 -0.81 33.28
C ARG A 248 17.31 -1.09 34.64
N SER A 249 16.28 -0.32 34.98
CA SER A 249 15.48 -0.55 36.19
C SER A 249 14.58 -1.80 36.02
N SER A 250 14.23 -2.44 37.15
CA SER A 250 13.28 -3.54 37.20
C SER A 250 11.93 -3.17 36.56
N ASP A 251 11.47 -1.94 36.79
CA ASP A 251 10.23 -1.41 36.24
C ASP A 251 10.27 -1.29 34.72
N GLU A 252 11.39 -0.82 34.16
CA GLU A 252 11.58 -0.77 32.69
C GLU A 252 11.56 -2.16 32.04
N ILE A 253 12.10 -3.16 32.74
CA ILE A 253 12.09 -4.55 32.28
C ILE A 253 10.66 -5.10 32.29
N LEU A 254 9.92 -4.89 33.35
CA LEU A 254 8.52 -5.33 33.49
C LEU A 254 7.60 -4.65 32.49
N LEU A 255 7.68 -3.35 32.32
CA LEU A 255 6.90 -2.60 31.34
C LEU A 255 7.20 -3.08 29.91
N ARG A 256 8.46 -3.39 29.62
CA ARG A 256 8.84 -3.93 28.33
C ARG A 256 8.34 -5.35 28.11
N PHE A 257 8.32 -6.16 29.15
CA PHE A 257 7.74 -7.50 29.12
C PHE A 257 6.23 -7.42 28.84
N ILE A 258 5.50 -6.63 29.58
CA ILE A 258 4.06 -6.40 29.38
C ILE A 258 3.80 -5.91 27.95
N SER A 259 4.50 -4.85 27.53
CA SER A 259 4.37 -4.28 26.17
C SER A 259 4.71 -5.29 25.07
N LYS A 260 5.55 -6.27 25.32
CA LYS A 260 5.86 -7.34 24.37
C LYS A 260 4.73 -8.36 24.27
N TYR A 261 4.19 -8.79 25.41
CA TYR A 261 3.23 -9.91 25.46
C TYR A 261 1.76 -9.49 25.38
N SER A 262 1.40 -8.28 25.80
CA SER A 262 0.07 -7.71 25.56
C SER A 262 -0.23 -7.42 24.08
N ARG A 263 0.80 -7.43 23.22
CA ARG A 263 0.70 -7.19 21.78
C ARG A 263 0.85 -8.44 20.91
N VAL A 264 0.89 -9.63 21.54
CA VAL A 264 0.96 -10.89 20.81
C VAL A 264 -0.44 -11.22 20.28
N GLU A 265 -0.52 -11.56 19.00
CA GLU A 265 -1.77 -12.03 18.38
C GLU A 265 -2.19 -13.37 18.97
N GLU A 266 -3.49 -13.60 19.06
CA GLU A 266 -3.99 -14.94 19.33
C GLU A 266 -3.62 -15.88 18.17
N TYR A 267 -2.92 -16.96 18.49
CA TYR A 267 -2.36 -17.87 17.49
C TYR A 267 -3.43 -18.44 16.54
N ASN A 268 -4.59 -18.85 17.08
CA ASN A 268 -5.66 -19.43 16.28
C ASN A 268 -6.28 -18.40 15.34
N ALA A 269 -6.61 -17.19 15.84
CA ALA A 269 -7.16 -16.12 15.02
C ALA A 269 -6.19 -15.71 13.89
N PHE A 270 -4.89 -15.67 14.19
CA PHE A 270 -3.87 -15.34 13.20
C PHE A 270 -3.75 -16.44 12.13
N THR A 271 -3.77 -17.71 12.52
CA THR A 271 -3.71 -18.87 11.60
C THR A 271 -4.95 -18.98 10.74
N ASP A 272 -6.14 -18.77 11.33
CA ASP A 272 -7.40 -18.72 10.60
C ASP A 272 -7.39 -17.55 9.60
N GLY A 273 -6.80 -16.42 10.00
CA GLY A 273 -6.58 -15.25 9.13
C GLY A 273 -5.72 -15.59 7.91
N ILE A 274 -4.63 -16.33 8.08
CA ILE A 274 -3.79 -16.79 6.94
C ILE A 274 -4.62 -17.71 6.04
N SER A 275 -5.33 -18.69 6.60
CA SER A 275 -6.11 -19.66 5.84
C SER A 275 -7.22 -19.01 5.01
N ILE A 276 -7.94 -18.02 5.57
CA ILE A 276 -8.98 -17.29 4.81
C ILE A 276 -8.36 -16.40 3.71
N LEU A 277 -7.24 -15.74 4.00
CA LEU A 277 -6.55 -14.93 3.01
C LEU A 277 -6.07 -15.76 1.82
N ASN A 278 -5.53 -16.95 2.05
CA ASN A 278 -5.11 -17.87 0.99
C ASN A 278 -6.28 -18.17 0.06
N LYS A 279 -7.43 -18.57 0.61
CA LYS A 279 -8.65 -18.83 -0.18
C LYS A 279 -9.15 -17.61 -0.94
N LEU A 280 -9.05 -16.41 -0.34
CA LEU A 280 -9.46 -15.16 -0.98
C LEU A 280 -8.54 -14.80 -2.15
N VAL A 281 -7.22 -15.01 -2.00
CA VAL A 281 -6.24 -14.77 -3.07
C VAL A 281 -6.44 -15.75 -4.23
N GLU A 282 -6.74 -17.03 -3.95
CA GLU A 282 -7.05 -18.03 -4.97
C GLU A 282 -8.36 -17.72 -5.73
N THR A 283 -9.27 -16.95 -5.11
CA THR A 283 -10.58 -16.60 -5.69
C THR A 283 -10.45 -15.32 -6.53
N ASN A 284 -9.56 -15.33 -7.52
CA ASN A 284 -9.44 -14.25 -8.51
C ASN A 284 -10.14 -14.64 -9.83
N GLY A 285 -10.44 -13.65 -10.65
CA GLY A 285 -11.01 -13.91 -11.97
C GLY A 285 -11.88 -12.78 -12.51
N GLU A 286 -12.59 -13.07 -13.60
CA GLU A 286 -13.56 -12.14 -14.18
C GLU A 286 -14.61 -11.74 -13.12
N TYR A 287 -15.02 -10.49 -13.15
CA TYR A 287 -15.86 -9.86 -12.11
C TYR A 287 -17.05 -10.71 -11.68
N SER A 288 -17.86 -11.20 -12.61
CA SER A 288 -19.11 -11.90 -12.29
C SER A 288 -18.86 -13.23 -11.58
N ASP A 289 -17.85 -13.97 -12.03
CA ASP A 289 -17.47 -15.26 -11.46
C ASP A 289 -16.75 -15.09 -10.13
N ALA A 290 -15.83 -14.12 -10.05
CA ALA A 290 -15.09 -13.82 -8.83
C ALA A 290 -16.04 -13.39 -7.71
N ILE A 291 -16.95 -12.46 -7.93
CA ILE A 291 -17.91 -12.01 -6.90
C ILE A 291 -18.82 -13.15 -6.44
N ARG A 292 -19.30 -14.00 -7.38
CA ARG A 292 -20.10 -15.16 -7.00
C ARG A 292 -19.32 -16.12 -6.10
N ASN A 293 -18.08 -16.41 -6.43
CA ASN A 293 -17.21 -17.32 -5.68
C ASN A 293 -16.81 -16.72 -4.32
N LEU A 294 -16.50 -15.42 -4.27
CA LEU A 294 -16.22 -14.70 -3.02
C LEU A 294 -17.43 -14.72 -2.07
N ARG A 295 -18.64 -14.48 -2.57
CA ARG A 295 -19.87 -14.57 -1.77
C ARG A 295 -20.03 -15.96 -1.16
N ALA A 296 -19.86 -17.01 -1.97
CA ALA A 296 -19.95 -18.40 -1.49
C ALA A 296 -18.88 -18.70 -0.43
N LEU A 297 -17.64 -18.23 -0.63
CA LEU A 297 -16.56 -18.39 0.33
C LEU A 297 -16.85 -17.67 1.65
N LEU A 298 -17.33 -16.44 1.63
CA LEU A 298 -17.67 -15.68 2.84
C LEU A 298 -18.82 -16.33 3.60
N SER A 299 -19.90 -16.72 2.91
CA SER A 299 -21.04 -17.40 3.52
C SER A 299 -20.64 -18.72 4.18
N SER A 300 -19.75 -19.51 3.55
CA SER A 300 -19.26 -20.77 4.13
C SER A 300 -18.41 -20.58 5.39
N ASN A 301 -17.85 -19.37 5.59
CA ASN A 301 -17.09 -19.01 6.78
C ASN A 301 -17.91 -18.13 7.77
N GLY A 302 -19.23 -18.01 7.59
CA GLY A 302 -20.11 -17.24 8.47
C GLY A 302 -19.89 -15.72 8.40
N ILE A 303 -19.30 -15.22 7.31
CA ILE A 303 -19.06 -13.80 7.08
C ILE A 303 -20.14 -13.24 6.15
N GLU A 304 -20.69 -12.09 6.50
CA GLU A 304 -21.74 -11.44 5.70
C GLU A 304 -21.20 -10.98 4.33
N GLU A 305 -21.93 -11.31 3.27
CA GLU A 305 -21.58 -10.95 1.88
C GLU A 305 -21.58 -9.45 1.64
N THR A 306 -22.28 -8.68 2.47
CA THR A 306 -22.35 -7.21 2.39
C THR A 306 -20.98 -6.53 2.49
N ILE A 307 -19.98 -7.22 3.04
CA ILE A 307 -18.60 -6.74 3.11
C ILE A 307 -17.99 -6.49 1.72
N LEU A 308 -18.50 -7.14 0.67
CA LEU A 308 -18.07 -6.95 -0.72
C LEU A 308 -18.73 -5.73 -1.39
N GLN A 309 -19.74 -5.12 -0.76
CA GLN A 309 -20.54 -4.08 -1.40
C GLN A 309 -19.71 -2.89 -1.90
N PRO A 310 -18.69 -2.37 -1.18
CA PRO A 310 -17.87 -1.28 -1.69
C PRO A 310 -17.18 -1.61 -3.02
N LEU A 311 -16.66 -2.83 -3.17
CA LEU A 311 -16.03 -3.27 -4.41
C LEU A 311 -17.06 -3.44 -5.54
N VAL A 312 -18.23 -3.99 -5.23
CA VAL A 312 -19.33 -4.16 -6.19
C VAL A 312 -19.80 -2.80 -6.72
N ASP A 313 -20.03 -1.83 -5.83
CA ASP A 313 -20.50 -0.49 -6.19
C ASP A 313 -19.50 0.23 -7.11
N ILE A 314 -18.20 0.13 -6.82
CA ILE A 314 -17.14 0.71 -7.65
C ILE A 314 -17.14 0.09 -9.05
N ILE A 315 -17.20 -1.24 -9.15
CA ILE A 315 -17.13 -1.93 -10.44
C ILE A 315 -18.41 -1.74 -11.25
N GLU A 316 -19.58 -1.75 -10.62
CA GLU A 316 -20.85 -1.49 -11.32
C GLU A 316 -20.91 -0.07 -11.85
N SER A 317 -20.50 0.92 -11.06
CA SER A 317 -20.40 2.31 -11.50
C SER A 317 -19.39 2.47 -12.65
N LEU A 318 -18.24 1.79 -12.58
CA LEU A 318 -17.26 1.78 -13.65
C LEU A 318 -17.84 1.15 -14.95
N LYS A 319 -18.51 0.00 -14.85
CA LYS A 319 -19.15 -0.66 -16.00
C LYS A 319 -20.27 0.16 -16.61
N ALA A 320 -20.96 0.98 -15.83
CA ALA A 320 -21.96 1.92 -16.35
C ALA A 320 -21.32 3.03 -17.20
N ARG A 321 -20.07 3.44 -16.88
CA ARG A 321 -19.30 4.44 -17.64
C ARG A 321 -18.55 3.84 -18.84
N ILE A 322 -17.93 2.68 -18.64
CA ILE A 322 -17.10 1.97 -19.63
C ILE A 322 -17.57 0.51 -19.71
N PRO A 323 -18.67 0.21 -20.46
CA PRO A 323 -19.26 -1.14 -20.51
C PRO A 323 -18.30 -2.22 -21.05
N GLU A 324 -17.35 -1.83 -21.91
CA GLU A 324 -16.36 -2.71 -22.52
C GLU A 324 -15.14 -3.01 -21.63
N ALA A 325 -15.04 -2.39 -20.45
CA ALA A 325 -13.91 -2.59 -19.56
C ALA A 325 -13.78 -4.05 -19.11
N ARG A 326 -12.60 -4.63 -19.36
CA ARG A 326 -12.23 -5.97 -18.87
C ARG A 326 -11.71 -5.86 -17.46
N ILE A 327 -12.49 -6.35 -16.50
CA ILE A 327 -12.19 -6.22 -15.08
C ILE A 327 -11.98 -7.59 -14.48
N THR A 328 -10.81 -7.80 -13.91
CA THR A 328 -10.47 -8.93 -13.06
C THR A 328 -10.49 -8.50 -11.60
N VAL A 329 -11.27 -9.17 -10.79
CA VAL A 329 -11.24 -8.99 -9.32
C VAL A 329 -10.12 -9.84 -8.75
N ASP A 330 -9.28 -9.23 -7.94
CA ASP A 330 -8.15 -9.89 -7.30
C ASP A 330 -7.90 -9.29 -5.92
N LEU A 331 -8.37 -9.96 -4.88
CA LEU A 331 -8.15 -9.54 -3.50
C LEU A 331 -6.69 -9.78 -3.03
N GLY A 332 -5.90 -10.54 -3.79
CA GLY A 332 -4.47 -10.71 -3.58
C GLY A 332 -3.63 -9.55 -4.10
N LEU A 333 -4.25 -8.60 -4.80
CA LEU A 333 -3.55 -7.45 -5.36
C LEU A 333 -3.06 -6.52 -4.24
N VAL A 334 -1.78 -6.60 -3.92
CA VAL A 334 -1.08 -5.68 -3.02
C VAL A 334 0.04 -5.00 -3.79
N ARG A 335 -0.01 -3.70 -3.85
CA ARG A 335 1.08 -2.90 -4.41
C ARG A 335 2.08 -2.64 -3.30
N GLY A 336 3.39 -2.78 -3.54
CA GLY A 336 4.47 -2.65 -2.56
C GLY A 336 4.55 -1.33 -1.78
N ILE A 337 3.44 -0.61 -1.68
CA ILE A 337 3.26 0.64 -0.96
C ILE A 337 2.19 0.42 0.11
N ALA A 338 2.61 0.43 1.37
CA ALA A 338 1.80 0.02 2.52
C ALA A 338 0.71 1.02 2.97
N TYR A 339 0.44 2.08 2.22
CA TYR A 339 -0.54 3.10 2.63
C TYR A 339 -1.96 2.91 2.08
N TYR A 340 -2.20 1.97 1.17
CA TYR A 340 -3.55 1.74 0.66
C TYR A 340 -4.49 1.21 1.74
N THR A 341 -5.72 1.73 1.76
CA THR A 341 -6.75 1.41 2.77
C THR A 341 -8.08 0.94 2.17
N GLY A 342 -8.32 1.25 0.91
CA GLY A 342 -9.55 0.97 0.18
C GLY A 342 -9.30 0.19 -1.10
N MET A 343 -9.94 0.65 -2.19
CA MET A 343 -9.71 0.13 -3.53
C MET A 343 -8.22 0.22 -3.89
N VAL A 344 -7.73 -0.80 -4.58
CA VAL A 344 -6.41 -0.82 -5.22
C VAL A 344 -6.56 -1.42 -6.60
N PHE A 345 -5.84 -0.88 -7.59
CA PHE A 345 -5.93 -1.39 -8.96
C PHE A 345 -4.62 -1.31 -9.72
N GLU A 346 -4.52 -2.12 -10.74
CA GLU A 346 -3.48 -2.10 -11.75
C GLU A 346 -4.10 -2.22 -13.14
N ILE A 347 -3.56 -1.46 -14.07
CA ILE A 347 -3.92 -1.54 -15.47
C ILE A 347 -2.69 -2.01 -16.23
N SER A 348 -2.85 -3.12 -16.95
CA SER A 348 -1.82 -3.71 -17.79
C SER A 348 -2.19 -3.61 -19.27
N SER A 349 -1.17 -3.51 -20.10
CA SER A 349 -1.27 -3.41 -21.55
C SER A 349 -0.19 -4.27 -22.21
N ARG A 350 -0.36 -4.60 -23.49
CA ARG A 350 0.65 -5.32 -24.30
C ARG A 350 1.56 -4.35 -25.05
N VAL A 351 2.13 -3.39 -24.36
CA VAL A 351 3.06 -2.43 -24.98
C VAL A 351 4.34 -3.14 -25.42
N GLY A 352 4.82 -2.87 -26.62
CA GLY A 352 6.10 -3.39 -27.12
C GLY A 352 6.14 -4.91 -27.30
N GLY A 353 4.98 -5.59 -27.40
CA GLY A 353 4.92 -7.05 -27.57
C GLY A 353 5.10 -7.85 -26.27
N ASN A 354 5.30 -7.20 -25.13
CA ASN A 354 5.34 -7.84 -23.80
C ASN A 354 3.92 -7.94 -23.24
N PRO A 355 3.33 -9.14 -23.12
CA PRO A 355 2.00 -9.29 -22.56
C PRO A 355 2.01 -8.99 -21.05
N GLY A 356 1.06 -8.16 -20.59
CA GLY A 356 0.83 -7.95 -19.16
C GLY A 356 1.75 -6.94 -18.47
N MET A 357 2.35 -6.00 -19.21
CA MET A 357 3.10 -4.89 -18.59
C MET A 357 2.16 -3.96 -17.85
N VAL A 358 2.41 -3.75 -16.55
CA VAL A 358 1.65 -2.80 -15.74
C VAL A 358 2.07 -1.37 -16.12
N ILE A 359 1.15 -0.64 -16.75
CA ILE A 359 1.37 0.74 -17.19
C ILE A 359 0.79 1.78 -16.22
N CYS A 360 -0.21 1.39 -15.42
CA CYS A 360 -0.85 2.28 -14.46
C CYS A 360 -1.18 1.54 -13.17
N GLY A 361 -1.18 2.27 -12.07
CA GLY A 361 -1.67 1.75 -10.83
C GLY A 361 -2.06 2.83 -9.85
N GLY A 362 -3.02 2.51 -9.00
CA GLY A 362 -3.59 3.47 -8.06
C GLY A 362 -4.45 2.82 -7.01
N GLY A 363 -5.13 3.66 -6.25
CA GLY A 363 -6.08 3.24 -5.22
C GLY A 363 -6.35 4.32 -4.19
N ARG A 364 -7.10 3.94 -3.15
CA ARG A 364 -7.48 4.79 -2.02
C ARG A 364 -6.51 4.60 -0.84
N TYR A 365 -6.08 5.71 -0.25
CA TYR A 365 -5.08 5.74 0.83
C TYR A 365 -5.49 6.75 1.93
N ASP A 366 -6.68 6.59 2.47
CA ASP A 366 -7.16 7.35 3.61
C ASP A 366 -6.15 7.24 4.77
N GLY A 367 -5.98 8.20 5.60
CA GLY A 367 -4.99 8.17 6.68
C GLY A 367 -3.56 8.53 6.28
N LEU A 368 -3.24 8.79 5.00
CA LEU A 368 -1.91 9.28 4.61
C LEU A 368 -1.73 10.76 5.02
N VAL A 369 -2.79 11.57 4.88
CA VAL A 369 -2.78 12.98 5.33
C VAL A 369 -2.43 13.05 6.81
N LYS A 370 -3.11 12.26 7.65
CA LYS A 370 -2.84 12.19 9.10
C LYS A 370 -1.42 11.70 9.41
N ALA A 371 -0.95 10.70 8.69
CA ALA A 371 0.40 10.13 8.90
C ALA A 371 1.52 11.11 8.55
N LEU A 372 1.29 11.99 7.58
CA LEU A 372 2.24 13.03 7.18
C LEU A 372 2.14 14.31 8.03
N GLY A 373 1.23 14.36 8.99
CA GLY A 373 1.14 15.44 9.96
C GLY A 373 -0.03 16.40 9.75
N GLY A 374 -1.01 16.03 8.90
CA GLY A 374 -2.26 16.77 8.78
C GLY A 374 -3.09 16.73 10.06
N ASN A 375 -3.89 17.77 10.29
CA ASN A 375 -4.69 17.92 11.51
C ASN A 375 -5.84 16.90 11.56
N GLU A 376 -6.44 16.62 10.42
CA GLU A 376 -7.58 15.72 10.27
C GLU A 376 -7.23 14.50 9.43
N ASP A 377 -8.05 13.46 9.53
CA ASP A 377 -7.97 12.26 8.70
C ASP A 377 -8.76 12.50 7.41
N VAL A 378 -8.08 13.10 6.43
CA VAL A 378 -8.69 13.45 5.15
C VAL A 378 -8.52 12.29 4.18
N PRO A 379 -9.63 11.76 3.60
CA PRO A 379 -9.56 10.67 2.64
C PRO A 379 -8.88 11.10 1.33
N ALA A 380 -8.16 10.19 0.72
CA ALA A 380 -7.47 10.47 -0.52
C ALA A 380 -7.33 9.23 -1.40
N LEU A 381 -7.29 9.45 -2.70
CA LEU A 381 -7.11 8.41 -3.71
C LEU A 381 -6.45 9.02 -4.96
N GLY A 382 -5.79 8.16 -5.73
CA GLY A 382 -5.11 8.62 -6.93
C GLY A 382 -4.52 7.48 -7.75
N PHE A 383 -3.88 7.84 -8.85
CA PHE A 383 -3.19 6.90 -9.71
C PHE A 383 -1.98 7.54 -10.40
N ALA A 384 -1.08 6.68 -10.86
CA ALA A 384 0.03 7.09 -11.71
C ALA A 384 0.27 6.08 -12.83
N TYR A 385 0.44 6.59 -14.05
CA TYR A 385 1.06 5.87 -15.14
C TYR A 385 2.57 5.88 -14.96
N SER A 386 3.21 4.76 -15.31
CA SER A 386 4.67 4.61 -15.30
C SER A 386 5.17 4.32 -16.71
N MET A 387 6.09 5.14 -17.19
CA MET A 387 6.68 5.04 -18.53
C MET A 387 8.11 4.45 -18.47
N ALA A 388 8.34 3.49 -17.57
CA ALA A 388 9.68 2.96 -17.28
C ALA A 388 10.30 2.17 -18.43
N ASP A 389 9.50 1.40 -19.16
CA ASP A 389 9.98 0.37 -20.09
C ASP A 389 9.28 0.42 -21.47
N LEU A 390 8.87 1.61 -21.89
CA LEU A 390 8.37 1.80 -23.25
C LEU A 390 9.55 1.76 -24.24
N SER A 391 10.16 0.58 -24.37
CA SER A 391 11.13 0.34 -25.44
C SER A 391 10.36 0.01 -26.72
N TRP A 392 10.53 0.82 -27.71
CA TRP A 392 9.98 0.69 -29.09
C TRP A 392 10.92 -0.07 -29.97
#